data_aa4624f982630d6ea7cdfa0b8f7515f2
#
_entry.id   aa4624f982630d6ea7cdfa0b8f7515f2
#
_cell.length_a   1.000
_cell.length_b   1.000
_cell.length_c   1.000
_cell.angle_alpha   90.00
_cell.angle_beta   90.00
_cell.angle_gamma   90.00
#
_symmetry.space_group_name_H-M   'P 1'
#
loop_
_entity.id
_entity.type
_entity.pdbx_description
1 polymer ?
#
loop_
_entity_poly.entity_id
_entity_poly.type
_entity_poly.pdbx_seq_one_letter_code
_entity_poly.pdbx_strand_id
1 'polypeptide(L)'
;MRPCSRAAVRLPVPLAVTKLRENGMLPTGSYFGYLLNTRRVVKVGAEGKRQSFSCLVVVGNGQGTGGIGMGKDTEAGNALYKATIDARKNLFHFDRFDARTLWHAHDDRFAKTKLVMRLRRPGSGTRCSWVLWKMLSAFGITDCSIKCHG
;
A
#
# COMPACT_ATOMS: atom_id res chain seq x y z
N MET A 1 3.05 11.41 23.30
CA MET A 1 1.95 10.66 22.64
C MET A 1 2.52 9.36 22.10
N ARG A 2 2.15 8.23 22.69
CA ARG A 2 2.65 6.91 22.26
C ARG A 2 2.00 6.55 20.92
N PRO A 3 2.75 6.06 19.91
CA PRO A 3 2.14 5.56 18.69
C PRO A 3 1.29 4.33 19.02
N CYS A 4 0.07 4.34 18.55
CA CYS A 4 -0.86 3.22 18.67
C CYS A 4 -0.25 2.02 17.92
N SER A 5 0.33 1.09 18.70
CA SER A 5 0.95 -0.14 18.18
C SER A 5 -0.15 -1.17 17.84
N ARG A 6 -0.92 -0.91 16.80
CA ARG A 6 -1.58 -2.01 16.10
C ARG A 6 -0.51 -2.71 15.30
N ALA A 7 -0.06 -3.85 15.80
CA ALA A 7 0.94 -4.70 15.16
C ALA A 7 0.64 -4.82 13.66
N ALA A 8 1.53 -4.24 12.84
CA ALA A 8 1.46 -4.40 11.41
C ALA A 8 1.76 -5.87 11.13
N VAL A 9 0.74 -6.63 10.75
CA VAL A 9 0.93 -8.03 10.32
C VAL A 9 1.78 -7.97 9.05
N ARG A 10 3.06 -8.30 9.21
CA ARG A 10 4.00 -8.43 8.12
C ARG A 10 3.76 -9.78 7.47
N LEU A 11 3.23 -9.76 6.27
CA LEU A 11 2.96 -10.98 5.52
C LEU A 11 4.22 -11.36 4.72
N PRO A 12 4.76 -12.57 4.89
CA PRO A 12 5.80 -13.06 4.01
C PRO A 12 5.20 -13.24 2.61
N VAL A 13 5.79 -12.58 1.63
CA VAL A 13 5.34 -12.64 0.25
C VAL A 13 6.29 -13.56 -0.51
N PRO A 14 5.87 -14.79 -0.90
CA PRO A 14 6.73 -15.71 -1.65
C PRO A 14 7.12 -15.13 -3.01
N LEU A 15 8.38 -15.31 -3.38
CA LEU A 15 9.08 -14.66 -4.51
C LEU A 15 8.64 -15.09 -5.92
N ALA A 16 7.65 -15.98 -6.09
CA ALA A 16 7.31 -16.53 -7.38
C ALA A 16 6.28 -15.65 -8.14
N VAL A 17 6.63 -15.33 -9.38
CA VAL A 17 5.85 -14.69 -10.43
C VAL A 17 5.79 -13.16 -10.38
N THR A 18 6.84 -12.55 -10.90
CA THR A 18 6.84 -11.17 -11.38
C THR A 18 6.74 -11.16 -12.90
N LYS A 19 5.64 -10.64 -13.44
CA LYS A 19 5.63 -10.21 -14.84
C LYS A 19 6.46 -8.94 -14.95
N LEU A 20 7.57 -9.04 -15.70
CA LEU A 20 8.41 -7.92 -16.10
C LEU A 20 7.57 -6.91 -16.90
N ARG A 21 7.51 -5.68 -16.46
CA ARG A 21 7.21 -4.56 -17.35
C ARG A 21 8.47 -4.23 -18.14
N GLU A 22 8.29 -3.73 -19.35
CA GLU A 22 9.22 -3.62 -20.49
C GLU A 22 10.62 -3.03 -20.26
N ASN A 23 11.01 -2.62 -19.07
CA ASN A 23 12.34 -2.09 -18.75
C ASN A 23 13.13 -2.94 -17.74
N GLY A 24 12.89 -4.22 -17.70
CA GLY A 24 13.88 -5.28 -17.45
C GLY A 24 14.51 -5.40 -16.07
N MET A 25 14.39 -4.51 -15.13
CA MET A 25 15.11 -4.63 -13.85
C MET A 25 14.18 -4.46 -12.66
N LEU A 26 13.79 -5.60 -12.07
CA LEU A 26 13.24 -5.58 -10.72
C LEU A 26 14.40 -5.43 -9.73
N PRO A 27 14.36 -4.49 -8.81
CA PRO A 27 15.37 -4.41 -7.77
C PRO A 27 15.35 -5.73 -6.97
N THR A 28 16.49 -6.35 -6.84
CA THR A 28 16.72 -7.57 -6.09
C THR A 28 16.49 -7.27 -4.61
N GLY A 29 15.37 -7.69 -4.05
CA GLY A 29 15.06 -7.45 -2.64
C GLY A 29 13.86 -8.27 -2.18
N SER A 30 13.80 -8.53 -0.89
CA SER A 30 12.63 -9.16 -0.27
C SER A 30 11.47 -8.18 -0.22
N TYR A 31 10.32 -8.58 -0.76
CA TYR A 31 9.08 -7.81 -0.66
C TYR A 31 8.33 -8.18 0.61
N PHE A 32 7.74 -7.18 1.23
CA PHE A 32 6.83 -7.37 2.36
C PHE A 32 5.49 -6.71 2.06
N GLY A 33 4.44 -7.24 2.64
CA GLY A 33 3.08 -6.75 2.43
C GLY A 33 2.46 -6.23 3.72
N TYR A 34 1.63 -5.20 3.57
CA TYR A 34 0.76 -4.72 4.63
C TYR A 34 -0.71 -4.82 4.21
N LEU A 35 -1.51 -5.42 5.05
CA LEU A 35 -2.95 -5.37 4.91
C LEU A 35 -3.43 -3.97 5.33
N LEU A 36 -4.00 -3.23 4.38
CA LEU A 36 -4.52 -1.89 4.62
C LEU A 36 -5.93 -1.94 5.17
N ASN A 37 -6.81 -2.69 4.52
CA ASN A 37 -8.20 -2.77 4.90
C ASN A 37 -8.81 -4.11 4.51
N THR A 38 -9.71 -4.62 5.34
CA THR A 38 -10.57 -5.77 5.05
C THR A 38 -12.00 -5.39 5.34
N ARG A 39 -12.87 -5.58 4.37
CA ARG A 39 -14.30 -5.27 4.49
C ARG A 39 -15.12 -6.51 4.19
N ARG A 40 -16.09 -6.78 5.04
CA ARG A 40 -17.15 -7.74 4.75
C ARG A 40 -18.26 -7.02 3.99
N VAL A 41 -18.59 -7.51 2.81
CA VAL A 41 -19.65 -6.99 1.94
C VAL A 41 -20.75 -8.03 1.83
N VAL A 42 -21.97 -7.62 2.07
CA VAL A 42 -23.16 -8.47 1.95
C VAL A 42 -23.97 -7.97 0.77
N LYS A 43 -24.30 -8.90 -0.15
CA LYS A 43 -25.27 -8.67 -1.22
C LYS A 43 -26.51 -9.48 -0.95
N VAL A 44 -27.67 -8.86 -1.06
CA VAL A 44 -28.98 -9.50 -0.93
C VAL A 44 -29.48 -9.81 -2.33
N GLY A 45 -29.78 -11.05 -2.59
CA GLY A 45 -30.38 -11.53 -3.84
C GLY A 45 -31.62 -12.38 -3.58
N ALA A 46 -32.23 -12.90 -4.64
CA ALA A 46 -33.39 -13.78 -4.54
C ALA A 46 -33.12 -15.04 -3.70
N GLU A 47 -31.84 -15.51 -3.68
CA GLU A 47 -31.41 -16.71 -2.94
C GLU A 47 -31.02 -16.39 -1.48
N GLY A 48 -31.17 -15.12 -1.03
CA GLY A 48 -30.80 -14.66 0.31
C GLY A 48 -29.56 -13.79 0.36
N LYS A 49 -28.90 -13.74 1.52
CA LYS A 49 -27.71 -12.89 1.78
C LYS A 49 -26.43 -13.63 1.42
N ARG A 50 -25.73 -13.15 0.38
CA ARG A 50 -24.39 -13.63 0.03
C ARG A 50 -23.33 -12.72 0.65
N GLN A 51 -22.43 -13.31 1.44
CA GLN A 51 -21.31 -12.59 2.06
C GLN A 51 -20.06 -12.74 1.22
N SER A 52 -19.27 -11.69 1.12
CA SER A 52 -17.94 -11.69 0.50
C SER A 52 -17.00 -10.77 1.26
N PHE A 53 -15.70 -11.04 1.17
CA PHE A 53 -14.65 -10.20 1.77
C PHE A 53 -13.91 -9.46 0.66
N SER A 54 -13.61 -8.20 0.91
CA SER A 54 -12.76 -7.38 0.06
C SER A 54 -11.54 -6.94 0.86
N CYS A 55 -10.35 -7.30 0.39
CA CYS A 55 -9.07 -6.94 1.01
C CYS A 55 -8.31 -5.97 0.13
N LEU A 56 -7.69 -4.97 0.74
CA LEU A 56 -6.76 -4.04 0.12
C LEU A 56 -5.38 -4.26 0.72
N VAL A 57 -4.39 -4.55 -0.13
CA VAL A 57 -3.02 -4.86 0.27
C VAL A 57 -2.05 -3.94 -0.45
N VAL A 58 -1.01 -3.50 0.24
CA VAL A 58 0.17 -2.88 -0.35
C VAL A 58 1.37 -3.80 -0.18
N VAL A 59 2.16 -3.93 -1.23
CA VAL A 59 3.41 -4.70 -1.25
C VAL A 59 4.54 -3.75 -1.59
N GLY A 60 5.66 -3.84 -0.90
CA GLY A 60 6.82 -2.99 -1.18
C GLY A 60 8.12 -3.63 -0.72
N ASN A 61 9.23 -3.11 -1.21
CA ASN A 61 10.58 -3.55 -0.83
C ASN A 61 11.28 -2.58 0.15
N GLY A 62 10.65 -1.45 0.48
CA GLY A 62 11.28 -0.39 1.27
C GLY A 62 12.33 0.43 0.53
N GLN A 63 12.49 0.24 -0.78
CA GLN A 63 13.50 0.88 -1.61
C GLN A 63 12.92 1.65 -2.81
N GLY A 64 11.69 2.15 -2.68
CA GLY A 64 11.00 2.91 -3.73
C GLY A 64 10.20 2.04 -4.70
N THR A 65 10.19 0.72 -4.54
CA THR A 65 9.37 -0.15 -5.36
C THR A 65 8.21 -0.70 -4.54
N GLY A 66 7.03 -0.67 -5.10
CA GLY A 66 5.87 -1.28 -4.47
C GLY A 66 4.66 -1.28 -5.37
N GLY A 67 3.59 -1.92 -4.90
CA GLY A 67 2.34 -2.02 -5.63
C GLY A 67 1.14 -2.13 -4.69
N ILE A 68 -0.02 -1.82 -5.21
CA ILE A 68 -1.28 -1.89 -4.51
C ILE A 68 -2.19 -2.85 -5.25
N GLY A 69 -2.83 -3.74 -4.51
CA GLY A 69 -3.77 -4.69 -5.08
C GLY A 69 -5.03 -4.86 -4.24
N MET A 70 -6.11 -5.22 -4.93
CA MET A 70 -7.40 -5.48 -4.31
C MET A 70 -7.91 -6.87 -4.70
N GLY A 71 -8.32 -7.63 -3.69
CA GLY A 71 -8.92 -8.96 -3.90
C GLY A 71 -10.29 -9.08 -3.26
N LYS A 72 -11.17 -9.83 -3.90
CA LYS A 72 -12.48 -10.19 -3.36
C LYS A 72 -12.68 -11.70 -3.44
N ASP A 73 -13.24 -12.27 -2.36
CA ASP A 73 -13.62 -13.67 -2.29
C ASP A 73 -14.72 -13.89 -1.24
N THR A 74 -15.30 -15.07 -1.23
CA THR A 74 -16.20 -15.52 -0.18
C THR A 74 -15.46 -15.77 1.14
N GLU A 75 -14.20 -16.10 1.07
CA GLU A 75 -13.30 -16.35 2.20
C GLU A 75 -12.24 -15.26 2.33
N ALA A 76 -11.97 -14.81 3.55
CA ALA A 76 -11.04 -13.72 3.81
C ALA A 76 -9.58 -14.08 3.44
N GLY A 77 -9.17 -15.34 3.67
CA GLY A 77 -7.83 -15.84 3.29
C GLY A 77 -7.60 -15.79 1.78
N ASN A 78 -8.56 -16.29 1.02
CA ASN A 78 -8.50 -16.27 -0.45
C ASN A 78 -8.56 -14.86 -1.02
N ALA A 79 -9.38 -13.96 -0.41
CA ALA A 79 -9.41 -12.55 -0.79
C ALA A 79 -8.05 -11.87 -0.58
N LEU A 80 -7.37 -12.15 0.53
CA LEU A 80 -6.03 -11.64 0.83
C LEU A 80 -4.99 -12.16 -0.18
N TYR A 81 -5.02 -13.45 -0.49
CA TYR A 81 -4.12 -14.05 -1.47
C TYR A 81 -4.29 -13.44 -2.86
N LYS A 82 -5.54 -13.28 -3.33
CA LYS A 82 -5.86 -12.61 -4.61
C LYS A 82 -5.36 -11.15 -4.62
N ALA A 83 -5.57 -10.41 -3.52
CA ALA A 83 -5.07 -9.04 -3.39
C ALA A 83 -3.54 -8.96 -3.46
N THR A 84 -2.84 -9.90 -2.86
CA THR A 84 -1.37 -9.95 -2.89
C THR A 84 -0.84 -10.24 -4.30
N ILE A 85 -1.47 -11.13 -5.05
CA ILE A 85 -1.12 -11.41 -6.45
C ILE A 85 -1.37 -10.16 -7.32
N ASP A 86 -2.48 -9.49 -7.12
CA ASP A 86 -2.83 -8.27 -7.86
C ASP A 86 -1.83 -7.14 -7.57
N ALA A 87 -1.47 -6.93 -6.30
CA ALA A 87 -0.46 -5.95 -5.91
C ALA A 87 0.91 -6.20 -6.59
N ARG A 88 1.31 -7.47 -6.76
CA ARG A 88 2.54 -7.84 -7.45
C ARG A 88 2.50 -7.60 -8.95
N LYS A 89 1.34 -7.72 -9.57
CA LYS A 89 1.17 -7.41 -10.99
C LYS A 89 1.28 -5.92 -11.27
N ASN A 90 0.95 -5.10 -10.28
CA ASN A 90 0.89 -3.65 -10.35
C ASN A 90 2.06 -2.98 -9.60
N LEU A 91 3.27 -3.55 -9.71
CA LEU A 91 4.46 -2.93 -9.13
C LEU A 91 4.89 -1.73 -9.96
N PHE A 92 5.28 -0.67 -9.28
CA PHE A 92 5.88 0.53 -9.85
C PHE A 92 7.07 0.97 -8.99
N HIS A 93 8.00 1.67 -9.62
CA HIS A 93 9.18 2.22 -8.96
C HIS A 93 9.19 3.73 -9.06
N PHE A 94 9.62 4.40 -8.03
CA PHE A 94 9.85 5.84 -8.02
C PHE A 94 11.11 6.18 -7.24
N ASP A 95 11.79 7.21 -7.69
CA ASP A 95 12.99 7.70 -7.06
C ASP A 95 12.65 8.50 -5.80
N ARG A 96 13.50 8.37 -4.79
CA ARG A 96 13.38 9.06 -3.51
C ARG A 96 14.59 9.96 -3.31
N PHE A 97 14.35 11.15 -2.79
CA PHE A 97 15.44 12.03 -2.39
C PHE A 97 16.10 11.48 -1.12
N ASP A 98 17.44 11.33 -1.16
CA ASP A 98 18.25 10.81 -0.06
C ASP A 98 17.75 9.45 0.48
N ALA A 99 17.16 8.62 -0.41
CA ALA A 99 16.55 7.31 -0.12
C ALA A 99 15.48 7.32 1.00
N ARG A 100 14.96 8.47 1.40
CA ARG A 100 14.05 8.63 2.56
C ARG A 100 12.86 9.56 2.35
N THR A 101 12.90 10.52 1.43
CA THR A 101 11.84 11.52 1.25
C THR A 101 11.53 11.79 -0.22
N LEU A 102 10.60 12.70 -0.46
CA LEU A 102 10.21 13.15 -1.78
C LEU A 102 11.21 14.19 -2.32
N TRP A 103 11.27 14.38 -3.65
CA TRP A 103 12.10 15.40 -4.30
C TRP A 103 11.59 16.83 -4.10
N HIS A 104 10.27 16.99 -4.13
CA HIS A 104 9.60 18.28 -4.00
C HIS A 104 8.23 18.14 -3.33
N ALA A 105 7.68 19.26 -2.90
CA ALA A 105 6.32 19.30 -2.42
C ALA A 105 5.35 19.09 -3.58
N HIS A 106 4.31 18.30 -3.34
CA HIS A 106 3.36 17.93 -4.37
C HIS A 106 1.92 18.12 -3.87
N ASP A 107 1.10 18.75 -4.69
CA ASP A 107 -0.33 18.94 -4.43
C ASP A 107 -1.10 18.36 -5.61
N ASP A 108 -1.79 17.26 -5.37
CA ASP A 108 -2.58 16.57 -6.38
C ASP A 108 -4.05 16.48 -6.01
N ARG A 109 -4.90 16.41 -7.03
CA ARG A 109 -6.32 16.20 -6.87
C ARG A 109 -6.78 15.02 -7.71
N PHE A 110 -7.35 14.04 -7.05
CA PHE A 110 -8.01 12.92 -7.72
C PHE A 110 -9.50 12.91 -7.35
N ALA A 111 -10.35 13.07 -8.35
CA ALA A 111 -11.79 13.25 -8.19
C ALA A 111 -12.10 14.39 -7.20
N LYS A 112 -12.73 14.11 -6.06
CA LYS A 112 -13.07 15.09 -5.02
C LYS A 112 -12.03 15.19 -3.90
N THR A 113 -11.02 14.30 -3.89
CA THR A 113 -10.00 14.26 -2.84
C THR A 113 -8.76 15.02 -3.28
N LYS A 114 -8.33 16.00 -2.47
CA LYS A 114 -7.05 16.69 -2.64
C LYS A 114 -6.01 16.07 -1.71
N LEU A 115 -4.84 15.74 -2.26
CA LEU A 115 -3.70 15.22 -1.54
C LEU A 115 -2.62 16.29 -1.51
N VAL A 116 -2.18 16.65 -0.31
CA VAL A 116 -1.11 17.63 -0.07
C VAL A 116 0.06 16.90 0.54
N MET A 117 1.18 16.83 -0.19
CA MET A 117 2.42 16.19 0.25
C MET A 117 3.51 17.23 0.46
N ARG A 118 4.15 17.20 1.63
CA ARG A 118 5.22 18.12 2.01
C ARG A 118 6.43 17.34 2.50
N LEU A 119 7.60 17.79 2.08
CA LEU A 119 8.89 17.33 2.57
C LEU A 119 9.05 17.66 4.05
N ARG A 120 9.83 16.85 4.74
CA ARG A 120 10.24 17.13 6.12
C ARG A 120 11.75 16.95 6.30
N ARG A 121 12.27 17.59 7.34
CA ARG A 121 13.68 17.47 7.74
C ARG A 121 14.01 16.01 8.11
N PRO A 122 15.27 15.59 7.95
CA PRO A 122 15.73 14.26 8.39
C PRO A 122 15.33 13.99 9.84
N GLY A 123 14.85 12.77 10.10
CA GLY A 123 14.45 12.37 11.45
C GLY A 123 13.11 12.94 11.96
N SER A 124 12.39 13.74 11.16
CA SER A 124 11.08 14.28 11.55
C SER A 124 9.97 13.26 11.57
N GLY A 125 10.19 12.11 10.91
CA GLY A 125 9.20 11.04 10.77
C GLY A 125 8.03 11.40 9.86
N THR A 126 7.19 10.41 9.62
CA THR A 126 6.03 10.54 8.75
C THR A 126 4.81 11.02 9.51
N ARG A 127 4.18 12.11 9.05
CA ARG A 127 2.89 12.61 9.57
C ARG A 127 1.79 12.44 8.53
N CYS A 128 0.94 11.43 8.73
CA CYS A 128 -0.20 11.15 7.84
C CYS A 128 -1.20 10.22 8.53
N SER A 129 -2.29 9.87 7.84
CA SER A 129 -3.21 8.84 8.30
C SER A 129 -2.52 7.48 8.37
N TRP A 130 -3.01 6.56 9.21
CA TRP A 130 -2.41 5.24 9.42
C TRP A 130 -2.31 4.39 8.14
N VAL A 131 -3.26 4.53 7.22
CA VAL A 131 -3.26 3.83 5.94
C VAL A 131 -2.11 4.33 5.06
N LEU A 132 -1.97 5.65 4.93
CA LEU A 132 -0.88 6.28 4.19
C LEU A 132 0.47 5.97 4.83
N TRP A 133 0.55 5.95 6.15
CA TRP A 133 1.77 5.58 6.85
C TRP A 133 2.25 4.17 6.48
N LYS A 134 1.34 3.18 6.44
CA LYS A 134 1.69 1.82 5.99
C LYS A 134 2.15 1.80 4.53
N MET A 135 1.49 2.54 3.66
CA MET A 135 1.89 2.66 2.25
C MET A 135 3.29 3.26 2.13
N LEU A 136 3.55 4.39 2.77
CA LEU A 136 4.85 5.05 2.75
C LEU A 136 5.96 4.19 3.34
N SER A 137 5.67 3.50 4.43
CA SER A 137 6.60 2.51 5.02
C SER A 137 6.92 1.37 4.06
N ALA A 138 5.93 0.89 3.28
CA ALA A 138 6.16 -0.13 2.26
C ALA A 138 7.08 0.37 1.15
N PHE A 139 6.99 1.64 0.80
CA PHE A 139 7.85 2.27 -0.20
C PHE A 139 9.19 2.76 0.35
N GLY A 140 9.35 2.79 1.67
CA GLY A 140 10.56 3.26 2.34
C GLY A 140 10.69 4.79 2.40
N ILE A 141 9.55 5.48 2.46
CA ILE A 141 9.52 6.93 2.73
C ILE A 141 9.33 7.12 4.23
N THR A 142 10.29 7.79 4.87
CA THR A 142 10.34 7.96 6.33
C THR A 142 10.06 9.38 6.80
N ASP A 143 10.35 10.38 5.98
CA ASP A 143 10.25 11.80 6.36
C ASP A 143 9.36 12.58 5.40
N CYS A 144 8.06 12.53 5.63
CA CYS A 144 7.11 13.34 4.87
C CYS A 144 5.87 13.70 5.71
N SER A 145 5.14 14.70 5.26
CA SER A 145 3.83 15.05 5.80
C SER A 145 2.80 14.98 4.69
N ILE A 146 1.78 14.17 4.88
CA ILE A 146 0.70 14.01 3.89
C ILE A 146 -0.63 14.31 4.54
N LYS A 147 -1.42 15.15 3.89
CA LYS A 147 -2.77 15.50 4.30
C LYS A 147 -3.75 15.26 3.16
N CYS A 148 -4.80 14.53 3.45
CA CYS A 148 -5.92 14.33 2.54
C CYS A 148 -7.05 15.28 2.91
N HIS A 149 -7.57 15.99 1.92
CA HIS A 149 -8.77 16.82 2.01
C HIS A 149 -9.80 16.27 1.03
N GLY A 150 -10.97 15.95 1.51
CA GLY A 150 -12.06 15.43 0.69
C GLY A 150 -13.39 15.67 1.32
#